data_9bed1889530c7570db87a7028c76bb67
#
_entry.id   9bed1889530c7570db87a7028c76bb67
#
_cell.length_a   1.000
_cell.length_b   1.000
_cell.length_c   1.000
_cell.angle_alpha   90.00
_cell.angle_beta   90.00
_cell.angle_gamma   90.00
#
_symmetry.space_group_name_H-M   'P 1'
#
loop_
_entity.id
_entity.type
_entity.pdbx_description
1 polymer ?
#
loop_
_entity_poly.entity_id
_entity_poly.type
_entity_poly.pdbx_seq_one_letter_code
_entity_poly.pdbx_strand_id
1 'polypeptide(L)'
;MINKLTGEPVSEEMQNVLKRLAVNEAVPESEIYALKEIKEANSCISSSKPTIELRNRTGIQLGVYNRLQNMGSAVTKSDGAVSFSGEIRREKRLDIVIGLPASGKSSALVEPISELYESRVIDSDEAKKLLPEFNNGWGAGVVHKESQLISDRQLSAALKAGENITYPRVGGDSSELLNIISTAKKLGYSVYVHYNELDRNKALGRLLNRFLETGRYIKPELVTKYGSGISNTYEQAKKATTLVDGFSKWSNDVPFGSRPKLLEYNASCEDMVRAFKPTLSERLEESESKCRILRAKIDEVNDVFRKNPELSWEYVKK
;
A
#
# COMPACT_ATOMS: atom_id res chain seq x y z
N MET A 1 -21.39 -10.77 -4.84
CA MET A 1 -20.10 -10.76 -4.11
C MET A 1 -20.35 -11.40 -2.76
N ILE A 2 -19.41 -12.20 -2.24
CA ILE A 2 -19.50 -12.84 -0.93
C ILE A 2 -18.42 -12.24 -0.03
N ASN A 3 -18.79 -11.88 1.19
CA ASN A 3 -17.84 -11.52 2.23
C ASN A 3 -17.09 -12.79 2.66
N LYS A 4 -15.79 -12.86 2.35
CA LYS A 4 -15.00 -14.08 2.61
C LYS A 4 -14.81 -14.41 4.10
N LEU A 5 -15.14 -13.48 4.98
CA LEU A 5 -15.02 -13.66 6.44
C LEU A 5 -16.26 -14.29 7.05
N THR A 6 -17.43 -13.80 6.62
CA THR A 6 -18.71 -14.26 7.19
C THR A 6 -19.34 -15.36 6.35
N GLY A 7 -18.92 -15.51 5.08
CA GLY A 7 -19.56 -16.39 4.10
C GLY A 7 -20.91 -15.86 3.60
N GLU A 8 -21.34 -14.69 4.08
CA GLU A 8 -22.61 -14.08 3.70
C GLU A 8 -22.50 -13.25 2.41
N PRO A 9 -23.60 -13.06 1.68
CA PRO A 9 -23.66 -12.10 0.59
C PRO A 9 -23.35 -10.68 1.09
N VAL A 10 -22.51 -9.96 0.33
CA VAL A 10 -22.26 -8.54 0.57
C VAL A 10 -23.53 -7.74 0.25
N SER A 11 -23.89 -6.78 1.13
CA SER A 11 -25.09 -5.94 0.95
C SER A 11 -25.13 -5.24 -0.40
N GLU A 12 -26.33 -4.97 -0.92
CA GLU A 12 -26.50 -4.24 -2.19
C GLU A 12 -25.94 -2.82 -2.08
N GLU A 13 -26.10 -2.18 -0.93
CA GLU A 13 -25.56 -0.87 -0.63
C GLU A 13 -24.03 -0.85 -0.74
N MET A 14 -23.35 -1.83 -0.12
CA MET A 14 -21.89 -1.95 -0.22
C MET A 14 -21.46 -2.20 -1.67
N GLN A 15 -22.14 -3.07 -2.40
CA GLN A 15 -21.83 -3.32 -3.81
C GLN A 15 -22.01 -2.06 -4.66
N ASN A 16 -23.03 -1.25 -4.39
CA ASN A 16 -23.25 0.03 -5.09
C ASN A 16 -22.14 1.04 -4.78
N VAL A 17 -21.78 1.18 -3.51
CA VAL A 17 -20.63 2.03 -3.09
C VAL A 17 -19.34 1.60 -3.80
N LEU A 18 -19.03 0.30 -3.85
CA LEU A 18 -17.85 -0.21 -4.54
C LEU A 18 -17.86 0.09 -6.05
N LYS A 19 -19.00 -0.04 -6.71
CA LYS A 19 -19.14 0.31 -8.16
C LYS A 19 -18.88 1.79 -8.42
N ARG A 20 -19.41 2.67 -7.58
CA ARG A 20 -19.21 4.13 -7.69
C ARG A 20 -17.74 4.52 -7.48
N LEU A 21 -17.11 3.96 -6.45
CA LEU A 21 -15.67 4.17 -6.19
C LEU A 21 -14.78 3.62 -7.30
N ALA A 22 -15.17 2.53 -7.96
CA ALA A 22 -14.42 1.96 -9.08
C ALA A 22 -14.35 2.87 -10.30
N VAL A 23 -15.42 3.67 -10.55
CA VAL A 23 -15.47 4.68 -11.61
C VAL A 23 -15.03 6.07 -11.13
N ASN A 24 -14.37 6.13 -9.98
CA ASN A 24 -13.86 7.35 -9.35
C ASN A 24 -14.93 8.37 -8.92
N GLU A 25 -16.17 7.90 -8.68
CA GLU A 25 -17.21 8.74 -8.13
C GLU A 25 -16.99 8.97 -6.63
N ALA A 26 -17.17 10.20 -6.16
CA ALA A 26 -17.05 10.52 -4.76
C ALA A 26 -18.23 9.95 -3.96
N VAL A 27 -17.93 9.20 -2.90
CA VAL A 27 -18.93 8.68 -1.96
C VAL A 27 -18.74 9.40 -0.62
N PRO A 28 -19.82 10.00 -0.06
CA PRO A 28 -19.74 10.64 1.26
C PRO A 28 -19.36 9.65 2.36
N GLU A 29 -18.54 10.07 3.31
CA GLU A 29 -18.16 9.24 4.46
C GLU A 29 -19.36 8.74 5.25
N SER A 30 -20.39 9.59 5.41
CA SER A 30 -21.63 9.24 6.10
C SER A 30 -22.34 8.03 5.45
N GLU A 31 -22.30 7.92 4.12
CA GLU A 31 -22.84 6.79 3.39
C GLU A 31 -22.03 5.52 3.65
N ILE A 32 -20.69 5.62 3.64
CA ILE A 32 -19.81 4.48 3.95
C ILE A 32 -20.04 3.99 5.39
N TYR A 33 -20.14 4.91 6.36
CA TYR A 33 -20.40 4.54 7.75
C TYR A 33 -21.83 4.03 8.01
N ALA A 34 -22.76 4.27 7.10
CA ALA A 34 -24.11 3.71 7.16
C ALA A 34 -24.18 2.23 6.76
N LEU A 35 -23.16 1.71 6.05
CA LEU A 35 -23.11 0.32 5.59
C LEU A 35 -23.13 -0.66 6.77
N LYS A 36 -23.89 -1.77 6.64
CA LYS A 36 -24.01 -2.81 7.65
C LYS A 36 -22.65 -3.36 8.07
N GLU A 37 -21.83 -3.73 7.10
CA GLU A 37 -20.51 -4.34 7.32
C GLU A 37 -19.56 -3.41 8.07
N ILE A 38 -19.64 -2.11 7.80
CA ILE A 38 -18.82 -1.09 8.48
C ILE A 38 -19.29 -0.84 9.91
N LYS A 39 -20.60 -0.82 10.14
CA LYS A 39 -21.16 -0.72 11.51
C LYS A 39 -20.75 -1.90 12.37
N GLU A 40 -20.82 -3.10 11.84
CA GLU A 40 -20.40 -4.34 12.51
C GLU A 40 -18.90 -4.28 12.88
N ALA A 41 -18.03 -3.90 11.92
CA ALA A 41 -16.61 -3.76 12.15
C ALA A 41 -16.29 -2.71 13.23
N ASN A 42 -16.94 -1.56 13.19
CA ASN A 42 -16.78 -0.50 14.20
C ASN A 42 -17.23 -0.96 15.60
N SER A 43 -18.33 -1.71 15.70
CA SER A 43 -18.81 -2.25 16.95
C SER A 43 -17.81 -3.21 17.59
N CYS A 44 -17.22 -4.11 16.80
CA CYS A 44 -16.19 -5.03 17.27
C CYS A 44 -14.95 -4.32 17.82
N ILE A 45 -14.50 -3.24 17.15
CA ILE A 45 -13.32 -2.50 17.56
C ILE A 45 -13.58 -1.65 18.80
N SER A 46 -14.73 -1.00 18.89
CA SER A 46 -15.07 -0.12 20.01
C SER A 46 -15.23 -0.84 21.35
N SER A 47 -15.53 -2.13 21.32
CA SER A 47 -15.66 -2.98 22.52
C SER A 47 -14.31 -3.54 23.02
N SER A 48 -13.24 -3.40 22.26
CA SER A 48 -11.94 -4.01 22.56
C SER A 48 -10.94 -2.97 23.11
N LYS A 49 -10.23 -3.31 24.19
CA LYS A 49 -9.13 -2.48 24.70
C LYS A 49 -7.88 -2.66 23.83
N PRO A 50 -7.13 -1.57 23.52
CA PRO A 50 -5.84 -1.68 22.86
C PRO A 50 -4.87 -2.58 23.62
N THR A 51 -4.19 -3.50 22.92
CA THR A 51 -3.31 -4.49 23.56
C THR A 51 -2.11 -3.85 24.27
N ILE A 52 -1.67 -2.66 23.83
CA ILE A 52 -0.59 -1.91 24.49
C ILE A 52 -0.91 -1.55 25.96
N GLU A 53 -2.19 -1.51 26.32
CA GLU A 53 -2.65 -1.20 27.68
C GLU A 53 -2.72 -2.45 28.58
N LEU A 54 -2.54 -3.64 28.01
CA LEU A 54 -2.55 -4.89 28.76
C LEU A 54 -1.21 -5.09 29.49
N ARG A 55 -1.27 -5.66 30.71
CA ARG A 55 -0.08 -5.98 31.48
C ARG A 55 0.62 -7.26 30.94
N ASN A 56 1.91 -7.41 31.27
CA ASN A 56 2.71 -8.63 31.01
C ASN A 56 2.84 -9.03 29.53
N ARG A 57 2.92 -8.05 28.62
CA ARG A 57 3.08 -8.31 27.20
C ARG A 57 4.53 -8.34 26.69
N THR A 58 5.49 -8.08 27.58
CA THR A 58 6.92 -8.01 27.18
C THR A 58 7.42 -9.27 26.49
N GLY A 59 7.02 -10.46 26.95
CA GLY A 59 7.35 -11.72 26.31
C GLY A 59 6.80 -11.86 24.91
N ILE A 60 5.53 -11.47 24.70
CA ILE A 60 4.88 -11.47 23.38
C ILE A 60 5.58 -10.47 22.45
N GLN A 61 5.80 -9.24 22.91
CA GLN A 61 6.49 -8.20 22.14
C GLN A 61 7.90 -8.63 21.72
N LEU A 62 8.67 -9.25 22.64
CA LEU A 62 9.99 -9.77 22.36
C LEU A 62 9.95 -10.93 21.37
N GLY A 63 8.99 -11.84 21.49
CA GLY A 63 8.78 -12.94 20.56
C GLY A 63 8.48 -12.45 19.14
N VAL A 64 7.59 -11.47 19.01
CA VAL A 64 7.27 -10.83 17.72
C VAL A 64 8.51 -10.10 17.16
N TYR A 65 9.17 -9.32 17.98
CA TYR A 65 10.40 -8.60 17.59
C TYR A 65 11.48 -9.56 17.06
N ASN A 66 11.78 -10.62 17.79
CA ASN A 66 12.80 -11.61 17.38
C ASN A 66 12.42 -12.30 16.06
N ARG A 67 11.13 -12.60 15.87
CA ARG A 67 10.65 -13.19 14.62
C ARG A 67 10.84 -12.24 13.44
N LEU A 68 10.54 -10.96 13.62
CA LEU A 68 10.76 -9.94 12.59
C LEU A 68 12.26 -9.71 12.32
N GLN A 69 13.12 -9.79 13.34
CA GLN A 69 14.57 -9.67 13.17
C GLN A 69 15.17 -10.83 12.36
N ASN A 70 14.54 -11.99 12.34
CA ASN A 70 14.95 -13.12 11.53
C ASN A 70 14.45 -13.06 10.07
N MET A 71 13.62 -12.06 9.72
CA MET A 71 13.22 -11.84 8.33
C MET A 71 14.35 -11.12 7.59
N GLY A 72 14.61 -11.57 6.36
CA GLY A 72 15.56 -10.94 5.45
C GLY A 72 14.92 -9.90 4.53
N SER A 73 15.62 -9.55 3.45
CA SER A 73 15.08 -8.74 2.36
C SER A 73 14.02 -9.51 1.55
N ALA A 74 13.21 -8.80 0.78
CA ALA A 74 12.27 -9.41 -0.14
C ALA A 74 13.01 -10.21 -1.23
N VAL A 75 12.46 -11.37 -1.58
CA VAL A 75 12.90 -12.21 -2.69
C VAL A 75 11.67 -12.67 -3.46
N THR A 76 11.59 -12.30 -4.72
CA THR A 76 10.52 -12.72 -5.62
C THR A 76 10.84 -14.11 -6.19
N LYS A 77 9.94 -15.07 -5.97
CA LYS A 77 10.06 -16.43 -6.49
C LYS A 77 9.60 -16.49 -7.95
N SER A 78 9.91 -17.58 -8.63
CA SER A 78 9.52 -17.83 -10.02
C SER A 78 8.00 -17.83 -10.27
N ASP A 79 7.19 -18.12 -9.24
CA ASP A 79 5.72 -18.05 -9.26
C ASP A 79 5.16 -16.65 -8.95
N GLY A 80 6.03 -15.66 -8.75
CA GLY A 80 5.67 -14.30 -8.36
C GLY A 80 5.40 -14.10 -6.87
N ALA A 81 5.45 -15.14 -6.04
CA ALA A 81 5.31 -15.01 -4.59
C ALA A 81 6.54 -14.36 -3.98
N VAL A 82 6.32 -13.44 -3.03
CA VAL A 82 7.41 -12.77 -2.31
C VAL A 82 7.64 -13.44 -0.96
N SER A 83 8.90 -13.71 -0.64
CA SER A 83 9.35 -14.16 0.69
C SER A 83 10.37 -13.18 1.25
N PHE A 84 10.48 -13.10 2.58
CA PHE A 84 11.46 -12.25 3.26
C PHE A 84 12.59 -13.11 3.82
N SER A 85 13.43 -13.62 2.92
CA SER A 85 14.51 -14.59 3.23
C SER A 85 15.85 -14.20 2.62
N GLY A 86 15.93 -13.06 1.92
CA GLY A 86 17.16 -12.56 1.33
C GLY A 86 18.13 -11.99 2.38
N GLU A 87 19.35 -11.75 1.93
CA GLU A 87 20.37 -11.09 2.75
C GLU A 87 19.99 -9.62 3.02
N ILE A 88 20.55 -9.05 4.09
CA ILE A 88 20.42 -7.64 4.43
C ILE A 88 21.79 -6.98 4.27
N ARG A 89 21.89 -6.04 3.33
CA ARG A 89 23.09 -5.21 3.17
C ARG A 89 23.22 -4.17 4.29
N ARG A 90 24.45 -3.73 4.53
CA ARG A 90 24.80 -2.74 5.56
C ARG A 90 25.53 -1.55 4.94
N GLU A 91 24.83 -0.84 4.08
CA GLU A 91 25.34 0.32 3.35
C GLU A 91 24.78 1.65 3.87
N LYS A 92 24.00 1.57 4.96
CA LYS A 92 23.31 2.72 5.57
C LYS A 92 22.40 3.44 4.56
N ARG A 93 21.55 2.66 3.87
CA ARG A 93 20.52 3.16 2.98
C ARG A 93 19.14 3.09 3.65
N LEU A 94 18.38 4.19 3.58
CA LEU A 94 17.00 4.26 4.07
C LEU A 94 16.08 4.72 2.94
N ASP A 95 15.23 3.83 2.45
CA ASP A 95 14.18 4.12 1.49
C ASP A 95 12.83 4.22 2.23
N ILE A 96 12.23 5.40 2.26
CA ILE A 96 10.94 5.65 2.89
C ILE A 96 9.87 5.69 1.81
N VAL A 97 8.89 4.78 1.90
CA VAL A 97 7.79 4.69 0.94
C VAL A 97 6.51 5.23 1.56
N ILE A 98 6.04 6.39 1.09
CA ILE A 98 4.82 7.02 1.58
C ILE A 98 3.65 6.86 0.60
N GLY A 99 2.42 6.93 1.13
CA GLY A 99 1.19 6.82 0.33
C GLY A 99 -0.02 6.41 1.16
N LEU A 100 -1.21 6.55 0.61
CA LEU A 100 -2.46 6.23 1.27
C LEU A 100 -2.53 4.76 1.75
N PRO A 101 -3.30 4.46 2.81
CA PRO A 101 -3.73 3.10 3.07
C PRO A 101 -4.37 2.50 1.81
N ALA A 102 -4.11 1.23 1.54
CA ALA A 102 -4.58 0.51 0.35
C ALA A 102 -4.11 1.07 -1.01
N SER A 103 -3.14 2.00 -1.05
CA SER A 103 -2.56 2.47 -2.32
C SER A 103 -1.71 1.42 -3.04
N GLY A 104 -1.47 0.25 -2.44
CA GLY A 104 -0.67 -0.83 -3.02
C GLY A 104 0.84 -0.63 -2.88
N LYS A 105 1.30 0.18 -1.92
CA LYS A 105 2.73 0.44 -1.66
C LYS A 105 3.58 -0.82 -1.59
N SER A 106 3.09 -1.87 -0.91
CA SER A 106 3.87 -3.08 -0.63
C SER A 106 4.37 -3.71 -1.92
N SER A 107 3.45 -4.13 -2.79
CA SER A 107 3.80 -4.79 -4.06
C SER A 107 4.36 -3.83 -5.11
N ALA A 108 3.93 -2.55 -5.09
CA ALA A 108 4.35 -1.59 -6.10
C ALA A 108 5.78 -1.08 -5.92
N LEU A 109 6.21 -0.84 -4.67
CA LEU A 109 7.49 -0.21 -4.36
C LEU A 109 8.26 -0.90 -3.24
N VAL A 110 7.61 -1.27 -2.13
CA VAL A 110 8.32 -1.74 -0.92
C VAL A 110 9.07 -3.04 -1.18
N GLU A 111 8.38 -4.05 -1.72
CA GLU A 111 8.98 -5.35 -2.04
C GLU A 111 10.06 -5.22 -3.12
N PRO A 112 9.81 -4.54 -4.28
CA PRO A 112 10.84 -4.34 -5.29
C PRO A 112 12.06 -3.53 -4.82
N ILE A 113 11.87 -2.49 -3.99
CA ILE A 113 12.99 -1.73 -3.40
C ILE A 113 13.79 -2.60 -2.43
N SER A 114 13.08 -3.37 -1.59
CA SER A 114 13.72 -4.28 -0.65
C SER A 114 14.57 -5.34 -1.34
N GLU A 115 14.07 -5.92 -2.43
CA GLU A 115 14.80 -6.89 -3.24
C GLU A 115 16.02 -6.26 -3.93
N LEU A 116 15.84 -5.09 -4.55
CA LEU A 116 16.90 -4.39 -5.29
C LEU A 116 18.08 -3.99 -4.41
N TYR A 117 17.80 -3.49 -3.20
CA TYR A 117 18.83 -2.99 -2.29
C TYR A 117 19.11 -3.93 -1.13
N GLU A 118 18.60 -5.16 -1.15
CA GLU A 118 18.74 -6.15 -0.09
C GLU A 118 18.48 -5.51 1.27
N SER A 119 17.33 -4.81 1.39
CA SER A 119 16.97 -4.01 2.55
C SER A 119 15.94 -4.69 3.43
N ARG A 120 16.04 -4.48 4.74
CA ARG A 120 15.03 -4.92 5.70
C ARG A 120 13.75 -4.11 5.54
N VAL A 121 12.63 -4.78 5.33
CA VAL A 121 11.32 -4.13 5.39
C VAL A 121 10.90 -3.98 6.85
N ILE A 122 10.66 -2.74 7.29
CA ILE A 122 10.16 -2.45 8.63
C ILE A 122 8.75 -1.89 8.51
N ASP A 123 7.76 -2.77 8.59
CA ASP A 123 6.34 -2.45 8.48
C ASP A 123 5.59 -2.90 9.74
N SER A 124 4.89 -1.97 10.39
CA SER A 124 4.05 -2.29 11.54
C SER A 124 2.93 -3.28 11.22
N ASP A 125 2.55 -3.41 9.95
CA ASP A 125 1.55 -4.38 9.53
C ASP A 125 2.07 -5.83 9.62
N GLU A 126 3.36 -6.06 9.42
CA GLU A 126 3.96 -7.38 9.64
C GLU A 126 3.97 -7.73 11.15
N ALA A 127 4.27 -6.75 12.00
CA ALA A 127 4.15 -6.93 13.45
C ALA A 127 2.72 -7.26 13.88
N LYS A 128 1.70 -6.61 13.27
CA LYS A 128 0.27 -6.88 13.57
C LYS A 128 -0.09 -8.34 13.33
N LYS A 129 0.32 -8.91 12.19
CA LYS A 129 0.01 -10.30 11.81
C LYS A 129 0.52 -11.33 12.81
N LEU A 130 1.58 -11.00 13.55
CA LEU A 130 2.21 -11.87 14.54
C LEU A 130 1.63 -11.72 15.96
N LEU A 131 0.81 -10.71 16.20
CA LEU A 131 0.13 -10.51 17.49
C LEU A 131 -1.14 -11.36 17.54
N PRO A 132 -1.38 -12.13 18.62
CA PRO A 132 -2.52 -13.06 18.71
C PRO A 132 -3.87 -12.39 18.47
N GLU A 133 -4.05 -11.16 19.00
CA GLU A 133 -5.31 -10.42 18.91
C GLU A 133 -5.54 -9.79 17.53
N PHE A 134 -4.62 -9.95 16.59
CA PHE A 134 -4.83 -9.53 15.20
C PHE A 134 -6.00 -10.29 14.56
N ASN A 135 -6.19 -11.54 14.93
CA ASN A 135 -7.34 -12.37 14.59
C ASN A 135 -7.76 -12.22 13.11
N ASN A 136 -6.87 -12.58 12.20
CA ASN A 136 -7.09 -12.51 10.74
C ASN A 136 -7.54 -11.12 10.23
N GLY A 137 -7.14 -10.04 10.92
CA GLY A 137 -7.40 -8.68 10.50
C GLY A 137 -8.45 -7.94 11.32
N TRP A 138 -9.40 -8.63 11.93
CA TRP A 138 -10.44 -8.02 12.78
C TRP A 138 -9.87 -7.19 13.93
N GLY A 139 -8.79 -7.65 14.53
CA GLY A 139 -8.10 -6.97 15.61
C GLY A 139 -7.05 -5.95 15.17
N ALA A 140 -6.97 -5.59 13.90
CA ALA A 140 -5.93 -4.69 13.38
C ALA A 140 -5.85 -3.35 14.13
N GLY A 141 -7.00 -2.79 14.54
CA GLY A 141 -7.07 -1.58 15.37
C GLY A 141 -6.64 -1.80 16.82
N VAL A 142 -6.95 -2.97 17.37
CA VAL A 142 -6.64 -3.35 18.76
C VAL A 142 -5.13 -3.45 18.99
N VAL A 143 -4.40 -4.05 18.02
CA VAL A 143 -2.95 -4.26 18.08
C VAL A 143 -2.13 -3.10 17.50
N HIS A 144 -2.76 -2.03 17.00
CA HIS A 144 -2.10 -1.00 16.21
C HIS A 144 -0.94 -0.31 16.95
N LYS A 145 -1.18 0.21 18.15
CA LYS A 145 -0.15 0.91 18.93
C LYS A 145 0.98 -0.02 19.37
N GLU A 146 0.67 -1.26 19.71
CA GLU A 146 1.68 -2.26 20.09
C GLU A 146 2.56 -2.65 18.91
N SER A 147 1.97 -2.85 17.73
CA SER A 147 2.72 -3.13 16.52
C SER A 147 3.64 -1.97 16.10
N GLN A 148 3.21 -0.73 16.28
CA GLN A 148 4.07 0.45 16.10
C GLN A 148 5.27 0.44 17.03
N LEU A 149 5.05 0.22 18.34
CA LEU A 149 6.13 0.13 19.33
C LEU A 149 7.17 -0.92 18.94
N ILE A 150 6.74 -2.09 18.46
CA ILE A 150 7.65 -3.16 18.02
C ILE A 150 8.44 -2.72 16.79
N SER A 151 7.79 -2.12 15.80
CA SER A 151 8.42 -1.61 14.58
C SER A 151 9.41 -0.46 14.86
N ASP A 152 9.10 0.43 15.79
CA ASP A 152 10.01 1.51 16.17
C ASP A 152 11.28 0.98 16.83
N ARG A 153 11.16 -0.08 17.65
CA ARG A 153 12.32 -0.80 18.20
C ARG A 153 13.15 -1.46 17.10
N GLN A 154 12.47 -2.06 16.12
CA GLN A 154 13.13 -2.69 14.97
C GLN A 154 13.88 -1.64 14.14
N LEU A 155 13.26 -0.50 13.83
CA LEU A 155 13.89 0.61 13.12
C LEU A 155 15.13 1.12 13.86
N SER A 156 15.01 1.35 15.17
CA SER A 156 16.15 1.79 15.98
C SER A 156 17.32 0.79 15.97
N ALA A 157 17.04 -0.51 16.01
CA ALA A 157 18.06 -1.55 15.96
C ALA A 157 18.73 -1.61 14.57
N ALA A 158 17.95 -1.59 13.50
CA ALA A 158 18.44 -1.63 12.12
C ALA A 158 19.31 -0.39 11.78
N LEU A 159 18.87 0.80 12.21
CA LEU A 159 19.65 2.04 12.05
C LEU A 159 21.00 1.96 12.77
N LYS A 160 21.05 1.43 13.99
CA LYS A 160 22.30 1.24 14.74
C LYS A 160 23.22 0.20 14.10
N ALA A 161 22.64 -0.84 13.49
CA ALA A 161 23.38 -1.88 12.79
C ALA A 161 23.90 -1.46 11.41
N GLY A 162 23.48 -0.29 10.89
CA GLY A 162 23.85 0.19 9.57
C GLY A 162 23.18 -0.57 8.43
N GLU A 163 22.07 -1.29 8.71
CA GLU A 163 21.34 -2.08 7.71
C GLU A 163 20.68 -1.20 6.66
N ASN A 164 20.56 -1.69 5.42
CA ASN A 164 19.68 -1.10 4.44
C ASN A 164 18.23 -1.33 4.87
N ILE A 165 17.40 -0.29 4.78
CA ILE A 165 16.05 -0.28 5.33
C ILE A 165 15.06 0.22 4.28
N THR A 166 13.98 -0.51 4.07
CA THR A 166 12.78 -0.04 3.36
C THR A 166 11.66 0.15 4.37
N TYR A 167 11.19 1.39 4.50
CA TYR A 167 10.30 1.82 5.57
C TYR A 167 8.97 2.37 5.03
N PRO A 168 7.91 1.54 4.91
CA PRO A 168 6.61 2.00 4.47
C PRO A 168 5.88 2.78 5.57
N ARG A 169 5.36 3.95 5.20
CA ARG A 169 4.55 4.82 6.07
C ARG A 169 3.36 5.39 5.30
N VAL A 170 2.38 5.92 6.02
CA VAL A 170 1.34 6.74 5.38
C VAL A 170 1.94 8.07 4.94
N GLY A 171 2.74 8.70 5.79
CA GLY A 171 3.38 9.98 5.48
C GLY A 171 2.43 11.17 5.59
N GLY A 172 1.41 11.10 6.45
CA GLY A 172 0.45 12.19 6.66
C GLY A 172 0.98 13.32 7.54
N ASP A 173 2.03 13.06 8.30
CA ASP A 173 2.71 14.03 9.18
C ASP A 173 4.16 14.23 8.70
N SER A 174 4.42 15.42 8.18
CA SER A 174 5.76 15.79 7.68
C SER A 174 6.78 15.94 8.80
N SER A 175 6.36 16.37 9.99
CA SER A 175 7.26 16.58 11.13
C SER A 175 7.78 15.23 11.64
N GLU A 176 6.91 14.23 11.76
CA GLU A 176 7.31 12.86 12.13
C GLU A 176 8.32 12.30 11.12
N LEU A 177 8.01 12.45 9.81
CA LEU A 177 8.90 11.95 8.76
C LEU A 177 10.26 12.62 8.78
N LEU A 178 10.31 13.95 8.86
CA LEU A 178 11.57 14.70 8.89
C LEU A 178 12.41 14.40 10.14
N ASN A 179 11.80 14.09 11.27
CA ASN A 179 12.51 13.64 12.47
C ASN A 179 13.20 12.28 12.25
N ILE A 180 12.52 11.33 11.60
CA ILE A 180 13.09 10.03 11.24
C ILE A 180 14.28 10.23 10.28
N ILE A 181 14.08 11.04 9.23
CA ILE A 181 15.11 11.38 8.24
C ILE A 181 16.32 12.02 8.92
N SER A 182 16.11 13.03 9.76
CA SER A 182 17.18 13.70 10.50
C SER A 182 17.97 12.73 11.41
N THR A 183 17.27 11.80 12.05
CA THR A 183 17.91 10.77 12.90
C THR A 183 18.77 9.83 12.05
N ALA A 184 18.27 9.38 10.93
CA ALA A 184 19.03 8.52 10.01
C ALA A 184 20.24 9.27 9.42
N LYS A 185 20.10 10.52 9.02
CA LYS A 185 21.22 11.36 8.54
C LYS A 185 22.33 11.51 9.59
N LYS A 186 22.00 11.74 10.86
CA LYS A 186 22.96 11.80 11.96
C LYS A 186 23.75 10.50 12.13
N LEU A 187 23.18 9.37 11.73
CA LEU A 187 23.82 8.05 11.75
C LEU A 187 24.58 7.75 10.43
N GLY A 188 24.63 8.71 9.49
CA GLY A 188 25.35 8.62 8.23
C GLY A 188 24.60 7.87 7.13
N TYR A 189 23.28 7.81 7.20
CA TYR A 189 22.45 7.18 6.16
C TYR A 189 22.28 8.06 4.94
N SER A 190 22.27 7.44 3.76
CA SER A 190 21.65 8.00 2.55
C SER A 190 20.15 7.77 2.61
N VAL A 191 19.36 8.83 2.42
CA VAL A 191 17.91 8.78 2.61
C VAL A 191 17.17 9.09 1.32
N TYR A 192 16.24 8.23 0.97
CA TYR A 192 15.40 8.33 -0.22
C TYR A 192 13.92 8.33 0.16
N VAL A 193 13.12 9.16 -0.51
CA VAL A 193 11.68 9.26 -0.25
C VAL A 193 10.90 8.96 -1.53
N HIS A 194 10.04 7.95 -1.47
CA HIS A 194 9.26 7.46 -2.59
C HIS A 194 7.77 7.65 -2.30
N TYR A 195 7.06 8.36 -3.16
CA TYR A 195 5.63 8.57 -3.03
C TYR A 195 4.84 7.69 -3.99
N ASN A 196 4.05 6.77 -3.44
CA ASN A 196 3.10 5.95 -4.18
C ASN A 196 1.72 6.61 -4.18
N GLU A 197 1.46 7.41 -5.21
CA GLU A 197 0.21 8.14 -5.38
C GLU A 197 -0.91 7.22 -5.85
N LEU A 198 -2.09 7.40 -5.28
CA LEU A 198 -3.33 6.81 -5.75
C LEU A 198 -4.48 7.78 -5.45
N ASP A 199 -5.44 7.86 -6.37
CA ASP A 199 -6.67 8.60 -6.14
C ASP A 199 -7.40 8.10 -4.89
N ARG A 200 -7.98 9.04 -4.13
CA ARG A 200 -8.62 8.79 -2.85
C ARG A 200 -9.81 7.85 -2.95
N ASN A 201 -10.68 8.01 -3.95
CA ASN A 201 -11.84 7.16 -4.13
C ASN A 201 -11.42 5.73 -4.49
N LYS A 202 -10.39 5.59 -5.33
CA LYS A 202 -9.81 4.29 -5.66
C LYS A 202 -9.14 3.63 -4.44
N ALA A 203 -8.45 4.41 -3.60
CA ALA A 203 -7.90 3.91 -2.34
C ALA A 203 -9.00 3.43 -1.39
N LEU A 204 -10.11 4.17 -1.26
CA LEU A 204 -11.29 3.75 -0.50
C LEU A 204 -11.90 2.47 -1.05
N GLY A 205 -12.10 2.36 -2.36
CA GLY A 205 -12.61 1.15 -2.98
C GLY A 205 -11.73 -0.07 -2.71
N ARG A 206 -10.40 0.08 -2.86
CA ARG A 206 -9.43 -0.99 -2.54
C ARG A 206 -9.44 -1.35 -1.05
N LEU A 207 -9.62 -0.36 -0.16
CA LEU A 207 -9.70 -0.57 1.28
C LEU A 207 -10.94 -1.39 1.66
N LEU A 208 -12.11 -1.06 1.11
CA LEU A 208 -13.35 -1.77 1.35
C LEU A 208 -13.30 -3.20 0.77
N ASN A 209 -12.80 -3.38 -0.45
CA ASN A 209 -12.60 -4.71 -1.03
C ASN A 209 -11.68 -5.57 -0.17
N ARG A 210 -10.54 -5.02 0.28
CA ARG A 210 -9.61 -5.72 1.17
C ARG A 210 -10.25 -6.11 2.50
N PHE A 211 -11.09 -5.24 3.06
CA PHE A 211 -11.86 -5.58 4.27
C PHE A 211 -12.77 -6.79 4.03
N LEU A 212 -13.52 -6.82 2.93
CA LEU A 212 -14.41 -7.93 2.58
C LEU A 212 -13.65 -9.25 2.29
N GLU A 213 -12.41 -9.14 1.80
CA GLU A 213 -11.58 -10.31 1.45
C GLU A 213 -10.78 -10.87 2.62
N THR A 214 -10.26 -10.02 3.49
CA THR A 214 -9.25 -10.39 4.49
C THR A 214 -9.64 -10.05 5.93
N GLY A 215 -10.78 -9.39 6.15
CA GLY A 215 -11.19 -8.88 7.46
C GLY A 215 -10.41 -7.67 7.97
N ARG A 216 -9.38 -7.27 7.28
CA ARG A 216 -8.54 -6.16 7.72
C ARG A 216 -9.28 -4.85 7.60
N TYR A 217 -9.94 -4.48 8.67
CA TYR A 217 -10.65 -3.21 8.74
C TYR A 217 -9.69 -2.04 9.06
N ILE A 218 -9.74 -1.03 8.22
CA ILE A 218 -9.10 0.27 8.43
C ILE A 218 -10.21 1.32 8.32
N LYS A 219 -10.27 2.26 9.26
CA LYS A 219 -11.30 3.30 9.24
C LYS A 219 -11.21 4.13 7.97
N PRO A 220 -12.30 4.25 7.19
CA PRO A 220 -12.33 5.01 5.93
C PRO A 220 -11.87 6.47 6.07
N GLU A 221 -12.19 7.11 7.22
CA GLU A 221 -11.76 8.48 7.53
C GLU A 221 -10.24 8.70 7.44
N LEU A 222 -9.43 7.65 7.65
CA LEU A 222 -7.98 7.76 7.55
C LEU A 222 -7.50 8.03 6.11
N VAL A 223 -8.23 7.54 5.11
CA VAL A 223 -7.94 7.86 3.70
C VAL A 223 -8.24 9.34 3.42
N THR A 224 -9.34 9.85 3.96
CA THR A 224 -9.74 11.26 3.84
C THR A 224 -8.77 12.18 4.58
N LYS A 225 -8.47 11.86 5.84
CA LYS A 225 -7.63 12.66 6.72
C LYS A 225 -6.21 12.85 6.17
N TYR A 226 -5.63 11.80 5.57
CA TYR A 226 -4.23 11.84 5.13
C TYR A 226 -4.05 12.30 3.68
N GLY A 227 -5.09 12.36 2.86
CA GLY A 227 -4.97 12.56 1.42
C GLY A 227 -4.16 13.79 1.00
N SER A 228 -4.43 14.97 1.56
CA SER A 228 -3.68 16.20 1.26
C SER A 228 -2.33 16.29 2.01
N GLY A 229 -2.26 15.69 3.20
CA GLY A 229 -1.04 15.70 4.02
C GLY A 229 0.13 14.96 3.37
N ILE A 230 -0.12 13.85 2.69
CA ILE A 230 0.93 13.02 2.08
C ILE A 230 1.65 13.76 0.96
N SER A 231 0.91 14.42 0.07
CA SER A 231 1.50 15.21 -1.01
C SER A 231 2.35 16.35 -0.45
N ASN A 232 1.85 17.05 0.58
CA ASN A 232 2.62 18.10 1.26
C ASN A 232 3.90 17.54 1.90
N THR A 233 3.82 16.39 2.57
CA THR A 233 4.99 15.72 3.18
C THR A 233 6.04 15.38 2.12
N TYR A 234 5.62 14.86 0.97
CA TYR A 234 6.52 14.59 -0.15
C TYR A 234 7.21 15.86 -0.67
N GLU A 235 6.45 16.94 -0.88
CA GLU A 235 7.02 18.21 -1.35
C GLU A 235 7.97 18.86 -0.33
N GLN A 236 7.71 18.70 0.98
CA GLN A 236 8.64 19.14 2.01
C GLN A 236 9.92 18.30 2.02
N ALA A 237 9.82 16.98 1.87
CA ALA A 237 10.97 16.11 1.76
C ALA A 237 11.85 16.46 0.55
N LYS A 238 11.27 16.73 -0.62
CA LYS A 238 12.00 17.21 -1.82
C LYS A 238 12.78 18.49 -1.58
N LYS A 239 12.21 19.43 -0.82
CA LYS A 239 12.85 20.70 -0.49
C LYS A 239 13.97 20.56 0.53
N ALA A 240 13.98 19.50 1.32
CA ALA A 240 14.99 19.24 2.35
C ALA A 240 16.27 18.61 1.77
N THR A 241 16.91 19.28 0.80
CA THR A 241 18.05 18.78 0.00
C THR A 241 19.28 18.40 0.82
N THR A 242 19.43 18.90 2.04
CA THR A 242 20.49 18.52 2.96
C THR A 242 20.19 17.23 3.75
N LEU A 243 18.93 16.79 3.75
CA LEU A 243 18.45 15.63 4.51
C LEU A 243 18.03 14.47 3.60
N VAL A 244 17.53 14.76 2.40
CA VAL A 244 17.04 13.79 1.43
C VAL A 244 17.98 13.74 0.24
N ASP A 245 18.60 12.60 -0.01
CA ASP A 245 19.54 12.38 -1.11
C ASP A 245 18.82 12.07 -2.43
N GLY A 246 17.67 11.39 -2.34
CA GLY A 246 16.89 11.05 -3.51
C GLY A 246 15.38 11.01 -3.28
N PHE A 247 14.63 11.22 -4.36
CA PHE A 247 13.18 11.14 -4.32
C PHE A 247 12.61 10.58 -5.63
N SER A 248 11.45 9.92 -5.53
CA SER A 248 10.66 9.52 -6.69
C SER A 248 9.16 9.53 -6.38
N LYS A 249 8.35 9.75 -7.42
CA LYS A 249 6.89 9.73 -7.34
C LYS A 249 6.33 8.80 -8.39
N TRP A 250 5.41 7.95 -8.00
CA TRP A 250 4.81 6.91 -8.81
C TRP A 250 3.30 6.93 -8.69
N SER A 251 2.59 6.75 -9.79
CA SER A 251 1.14 6.53 -9.78
C SER A 251 0.84 5.04 -9.79
N ASN A 252 0.07 4.59 -8.81
CA ASN A 252 -0.47 3.23 -8.78
C ASN A 252 -1.93 3.17 -9.27
N ASP A 253 -2.31 4.18 -10.05
CA ASP A 253 -3.56 4.19 -10.81
C ASP A 253 -3.37 3.42 -12.12
N VAL A 254 -3.15 2.12 -11.97
CA VAL A 254 -2.88 1.17 -13.04
C VAL A 254 -3.75 -0.08 -12.85
N PRO A 255 -3.98 -0.89 -13.88
CA PRO A 255 -4.66 -2.17 -13.75
C PRO A 255 -3.99 -3.07 -12.69
N PHE A 256 -4.77 -3.95 -12.08
CA PHE A 256 -4.26 -4.91 -11.10
C PHE A 256 -3.14 -5.77 -11.72
N GLY A 257 -2.04 -5.94 -10.98
CA GLY A 257 -0.87 -6.67 -11.44
C GLY A 257 0.08 -5.88 -12.35
N SER A 258 -0.28 -4.67 -12.78
CA SER A 258 0.62 -3.80 -13.55
C SER A 258 1.59 -3.05 -12.65
N ARG A 259 2.77 -2.73 -13.20
CA ARG A 259 3.77 -1.89 -12.52
C ARG A 259 3.25 -0.45 -12.37
N PRO A 260 3.61 0.25 -11.28
CA PRO A 260 3.24 1.65 -11.11
C PRO A 260 3.90 2.52 -12.20
N LYS A 261 3.22 3.58 -12.59
CA LYS A 261 3.73 4.55 -13.58
C LYS A 261 4.61 5.59 -12.89
N LEU A 262 5.85 5.73 -13.33
CA LEU A 262 6.75 6.79 -12.89
C LEU A 262 6.21 8.17 -13.28
N LEU A 263 6.15 9.10 -12.33
CA LEU A 263 5.74 10.48 -12.53
C LEU A 263 6.91 11.45 -12.42
N GLU A 264 7.80 11.23 -11.42
CA GLU A 264 8.88 12.15 -11.10
C GLU A 264 10.01 11.41 -10.37
N TYR A 265 11.25 11.82 -10.58
CA TYR A 265 12.42 11.37 -9.81
C TYR A 265 13.60 12.32 -9.95
N ASN A 266 14.57 12.26 -9.05
CA ASN A 266 15.88 12.89 -9.22
C ASN A 266 16.94 11.86 -9.62
N ALA A 267 18.10 12.35 -10.12
CA ALA A 267 19.17 11.49 -10.64
C ALA A 267 19.66 10.42 -9.67
N SER A 268 19.61 10.67 -8.36
CA SER A 268 20.02 9.71 -7.33
C SER A 268 19.12 8.44 -7.25
N CYS A 269 17.95 8.47 -7.89
CA CYS A 269 17.05 7.33 -7.99
C CYS A 269 17.10 6.64 -9.37
N GLU A 270 18.03 6.99 -10.25
CA GLU A 270 18.05 6.48 -11.62
C GLU A 270 18.21 4.96 -11.71
N ASP A 271 19.04 4.36 -10.87
CA ASP A 271 19.26 2.91 -10.85
C ASP A 271 17.97 2.17 -10.49
N MET A 272 17.23 2.65 -9.49
CA MET A 272 15.93 2.11 -9.13
C MET A 272 14.92 2.26 -10.29
N VAL A 273 14.89 3.42 -10.92
CA VAL A 273 14.00 3.68 -12.05
C VAL A 273 14.31 2.77 -13.23
N ARG A 274 15.60 2.52 -13.50
CA ARG A 274 16.02 1.56 -14.54
C ARG A 274 15.60 0.14 -14.21
N ALA A 275 15.80 -0.30 -12.97
CA ALA A 275 15.41 -1.64 -12.52
C ALA A 275 13.89 -1.85 -12.59
N PHE A 276 13.10 -0.79 -12.39
CA PHE A 276 11.63 -0.86 -12.41
C PHE A 276 11.03 -0.62 -13.82
N LYS A 277 11.83 -0.25 -14.81
CA LYS A 277 11.35 -0.16 -16.19
C LYS A 277 10.98 -1.55 -16.71
N PRO A 278 9.81 -1.68 -17.35
CA PRO A 278 9.43 -2.95 -17.94
C PRO A 278 10.43 -3.33 -19.05
N THR A 279 10.79 -4.59 -19.11
CA THR A 279 11.60 -5.17 -20.17
C THR A 279 10.88 -5.04 -21.53
N LEU A 280 11.60 -5.25 -22.62
CA LEU A 280 10.98 -5.23 -23.96
C LEU A 280 9.90 -6.30 -24.10
N SER A 281 10.12 -7.51 -23.55
CA SER A 281 9.14 -8.60 -23.55
C SER A 281 7.88 -8.22 -22.77
N GLU A 282 8.01 -7.67 -21.56
CA GLU A 282 6.87 -7.22 -20.76
C GLU A 282 6.07 -6.12 -21.46
N ARG A 283 6.74 -5.20 -22.18
CA ARG A 283 6.04 -4.16 -22.97
C ARG A 283 5.28 -4.75 -24.15
N LEU A 284 5.83 -5.79 -24.79
CA LEU A 284 5.16 -6.49 -25.88
C LEU A 284 3.94 -7.24 -25.36
N GLU A 285 4.05 -8.00 -24.26
CA GLU A 285 2.95 -8.71 -23.63
C GLU A 285 1.82 -7.77 -23.17
N GLU A 286 2.18 -6.61 -22.57
CA GLU A 286 1.21 -5.59 -22.20
C GLU A 286 0.49 -5.00 -23.42
N SER A 287 1.23 -4.74 -24.50
CA SER A 287 0.67 -4.26 -25.77
C SER A 287 -0.29 -5.29 -26.39
N GLU A 288 0.10 -6.57 -26.44
CA GLU A 288 -0.75 -7.66 -26.94
C GLU A 288 -2.00 -7.85 -26.09
N SER A 289 -1.88 -7.74 -24.76
CA SER A 289 -3.02 -7.81 -23.86
C SER A 289 -4.01 -6.66 -24.09
N LYS A 290 -3.50 -5.42 -24.27
CA LYS A 290 -4.33 -4.26 -24.62
C LYS A 290 -5.03 -4.45 -25.97
N CYS A 291 -4.33 -4.98 -26.96
CA CYS A 291 -4.94 -5.28 -28.26
C CYS A 291 -6.03 -6.34 -28.16
N ARG A 292 -5.86 -7.39 -27.34
CA ARG A 292 -6.91 -8.40 -27.09
C ARG A 292 -8.15 -7.80 -26.46
N ILE A 293 -7.99 -6.94 -25.43
CA ILE A 293 -9.09 -6.26 -24.76
C ILE A 293 -9.83 -5.33 -25.73
N LEU A 294 -9.10 -4.57 -26.56
CA LEU A 294 -9.71 -3.70 -27.56
C LEU A 294 -10.49 -4.50 -28.62
N ARG A 295 -9.95 -5.61 -29.10
CA ARG A 295 -10.65 -6.50 -30.04
C ARG A 295 -11.95 -7.03 -29.44
N ALA A 296 -11.90 -7.53 -28.20
CA ALA A 296 -13.11 -8.01 -27.51
C ALA A 296 -14.18 -6.92 -27.39
N LYS A 297 -13.80 -5.67 -27.06
CA LYS A 297 -14.74 -4.54 -27.01
C LYS A 297 -15.31 -4.17 -28.37
N ILE A 298 -14.50 -4.24 -29.44
CA ILE A 298 -14.97 -4.02 -30.81
C ILE A 298 -15.98 -5.10 -31.19
N ASP A 299 -15.72 -6.35 -30.84
CA ASP A 299 -16.63 -7.47 -31.13
C ASP A 299 -17.96 -7.31 -30.37
N GLU A 300 -17.90 -6.89 -29.09
CA GLU A 300 -19.10 -6.55 -28.29
C GLU A 300 -19.94 -5.45 -28.97
N VAL A 301 -19.29 -4.38 -29.41
CA VAL A 301 -19.97 -3.27 -30.11
C VAL A 301 -20.54 -3.74 -31.43
N ASN A 302 -19.79 -4.52 -32.20
CA ASN A 302 -20.29 -5.09 -33.47
C ASN A 302 -21.49 -6.02 -33.25
N ASP A 303 -21.53 -6.78 -32.17
CA ASP A 303 -22.68 -7.63 -31.81
C ASP A 303 -23.92 -6.82 -31.46
N VAL A 304 -23.73 -5.67 -30.78
CA VAL A 304 -24.82 -4.73 -30.52
C VAL A 304 -25.40 -4.19 -31.84
N PHE A 305 -24.56 -3.81 -32.81
CA PHE A 305 -25.05 -3.34 -34.14
C PHE A 305 -25.68 -4.48 -34.94
N ARG A 306 -25.19 -5.72 -34.85
CA ARG A 306 -25.85 -6.86 -35.51
C ARG A 306 -27.24 -7.14 -34.95
N LYS A 307 -27.43 -6.96 -33.63
CA LYS A 307 -28.73 -7.18 -32.95
C LYS A 307 -29.70 -6.03 -33.12
N ASN A 308 -29.19 -4.84 -33.45
CA ASN A 308 -29.97 -3.60 -33.63
C ASN A 308 -29.55 -2.92 -34.93
N PRO A 309 -30.01 -3.41 -36.09
CA PRO A 309 -29.56 -2.91 -37.41
C PRO A 309 -29.93 -1.43 -37.66
N GLU A 310 -30.90 -0.89 -36.90
CA GLU A 310 -31.29 0.52 -36.95
C GLU A 310 -30.23 1.46 -36.30
N LEU A 311 -29.31 0.93 -35.49
CA LEU A 311 -28.20 1.71 -34.94
C LEU A 311 -27.09 1.82 -35.98
N SER A 312 -26.82 3.01 -36.48
CA SER A 312 -25.66 3.27 -37.35
C SER A 312 -24.58 4.03 -36.65
N TRP A 313 -23.30 3.89 -37.11
CA TRP A 313 -22.18 4.65 -36.61
C TRP A 313 -22.33 6.17 -36.66
N GLU A 314 -23.30 6.68 -37.45
CA GLU A 314 -23.62 8.11 -37.53
C GLU A 314 -24.34 8.62 -36.27
N TYR A 315 -25.02 7.75 -35.52
CA TYR A 315 -25.66 8.10 -34.25
C TYR A 315 -24.67 8.25 -33.06
N VAL A 316 -23.49 7.66 -33.16
CA VAL A 316 -22.46 7.69 -32.10
C VAL A 316 -21.59 8.96 -32.17
N LYS A 317 -21.70 9.74 -33.25
CA LYS A 317 -20.95 11.00 -33.46
C LYS A 317 -21.68 12.27 -32.99
N LYS A 318 -22.87 12.17 -32.45
CA LYS A 318 -23.59 13.24 -31.80
C LYS A 318 -23.58 13.10 -30.29
#